data_770a22733ccabc392d2471ff1c17e927
#
_entry.id   770a22733ccabc392d2471ff1c17e927
#
_cell.length_a   1.000
_cell.length_b   1.000
_cell.length_c   1.000
_cell.angle_alpha   90.00
_cell.angle_beta   90.00
_cell.angle_gamma   90.00
#
_symmetry.space_group_name_H-M   'P 1'
#
loop_
_entity.id
_entity.type
_entity.pdbx_description
1 polymer ?
#
loop_
_entity_poly.entity_id
_entity_poly.type
_entity_poly.pdbx_seq_one_letter_code
_entity_poly.pdbx_strand_id
1 'polypeptide(L)'
;MIQLCTSRVLVFSAAVLAAAAVAGSAACRKKEAPAPPLATPSVTLSHDKAPLGSPLDIHYKFVVANDAKFAEDYRVLVHVVDADEQLIFAFDHNPPVPTTQWKPGQTIEYTKTVFIPIYPYVGEASIQIGMHSTVNQKRVPLAGEDAGQRAYKVARIQLQPQTENVFTVFKEGWHPAEVAEHNATVEWQWTKKQAVLSFKNPKKDCIFYLDVDNPGNVFNEAQQVQVSLGGKVVDQFTLQPKQPELRKVALKAADLGSADVTELVINVDKTYVPSVVSASSKDPRELGVRVFHAFVDPR
;
A
#
# COMPACT_ATOMS: atom_id res chain seq x y z
N MET A 1 38.01 55.05 50.19
CA MET A 1 38.93 56.15 49.93
C MET A 1 38.93 56.38 48.43
N ILE A 2 38.27 57.42 47.98
CA ILE A 2 38.81 58.49 47.11
C ILE A 2 38.91 58.10 45.67
N GLN A 3 38.04 58.60 44.89
CA GLN A 3 37.76 59.85 44.14
C GLN A 3 38.23 59.74 42.68
N LEU A 4 37.27 59.86 41.75
CA LEU A 4 36.99 60.98 40.85
C LEU A 4 38.11 61.36 39.87
N CYS A 5 37.88 61.32 38.57
CA CYS A 5 37.66 62.53 37.76
C CYS A 5 37.46 62.22 36.27
N THR A 6 36.37 62.64 35.78
CA THR A 6 35.98 63.33 34.54
C THR A 6 37.04 63.63 33.47
N SER A 7 36.72 63.38 32.19
CA SER A 7 36.71 64.47 31.17
C SER A 7 36.05 64.07 29.88
N ARG A 8 35.16 64.96 29.46
CA ARG A 8 34.47 64.95 28.13
C ARG A 8 35.47 65.39 27.05
N VAL A 9 35.38 64.72 25.88
CA VAL A 9 35.65 65.38 24.61
C VAL A 9 34.65 64.91 23.58
N LEU A 10 33.85 65.87 23.15
CA LEU A 10 33.03 65.79 21.93
C LEU A 10 33.95 65.94 20.68
N VAL A 11 33.83 65.08 19.71
CA VAL A 11 34.20 65.41 18.35
C VAL A 11 33.11 64.91 17.41
N PHE A 12 32.48 65.89 16.75
CA PHE A 12 31.62 65.72 15.59
C PHE A 12 32.47 65.28 14.39
N SER A 13 32.04 64.28 13.64
CA SER A 13 32.39 64.24 12.24
C SER A 13 31.47 63.31 11.45
N ALA A 14 30.67 63.93 10.60
CA ALA A 14 30.27 63.59 9.28
C ALA A 14 29.72 62.18 8.97
N ALA A 15 28.42 62.17 8.81
CA ALA A 15 27.67 61.14 8.10
C ALA A 15 28.03 61.19 6.63
N VAL A 16 28.50 60.06 6.10
CA VAL A 16 28.49 59.78 4.64
C VAL A 16 27.48 58.70 4.43
N LEU A 17 26.27 59.07 3.94
CA LEU A 17 25.31 58.15 3.37
C LEU A 17 25.83 57.59 2.04
N ALA A 18 26.31 56.36 2.05
CA ALA A 18 26.46 55.56 0.82
C ALA A 18 25.17 54.77 0.64
N ALA A 19 24.24 55.32 -0.16
CA ALA A 19 23.09 54.58 -0.65
C ALA A 19 23.58 53.58 -1.70
N ALA A 20 23.86 52.34 -1.29
CA ALA A 20 24.03 51.22 -2.19
C ALA A 20 22.66 50.82 -2.75
N ALA A 21 22.34 51.27 -3.94
CA ALA A 21 21.22 50.77 -4.72
C ALA A 21 21.45 49.27 -5.05
N VAL A 22 20.88 48.42 -4.23
CA VAL A 22 20.72 46.99 -4.54
C VAL A 22 19.67 46.93 -5.63
N ALA A 23 20.09 47.02 -6.90
CA ALA A 23 19.29 46.62 -8.03
C ALA A 23 19.03 45.11 -7.92
N GLY A 24 17.95 44.75 -7.20
CA GLY A 24 17.42 43.40 -7.21
C GLY A 24 17.03 43.04 -8.64
N SER A 25 17.92 42.33 -9.31
CA SER A 25 17.57 41.63 -10.54
C SER A 25 16.53 40.59 -10.19
N ALA A 26 15.25 40.97 -10.23
CA ALA A 26 14.13 40.05 -10.37
C ALA A 26 14.34 39.35 -11.71
N ALA A 27 15.20 38.31 -11.72
CA ALA A 27 15.25 37.37 -12.79
C ALA A 27 13.82 36.75 -12.87
N CYS A 28 13.02 37.31 -13.78
CA CYS A 28 11.82 36.64 -14.25
C CYS A 28 12.26 35.27 -14.76
N ARG A 29 12.24 34.26 -13.87
CA ARG A 29 12.31 32.89 -14.33
C ARG A 29 11.11 32.74 -15.26
N LYS A 30 11.39 32.74 -16.56
CA LYS A 30 10.43 32.39 -17.60
C LYS A 30 9.76 31.11 -17.12
N LYS A 31 8.49 31.17 -16.76
CA LYS A 31 7.74 30.01 -16.29
C LYS A 31 7.78 29.03 -17.47
N GLU A 32 8.59 28.00 -17.34
CA GLU A 32 8.74 26.99 -18.37
C GLU A 32 7.35 26.45 -18.67
N ALA A 33 6.98 26.35 -19.94
CA ALA A 33 5.68 25.82 -20.32
C ALA A 33 5.51 24.44 -19.66
N PRO A 34 4.36 24.12 -19.08
CA PRO A 34 4.15 22.83 -18.45
C PRO A 34 4.48 21.73 -19.47
N ALA A 35 5.33 20.78 -19.09
CA ALA A 35 5.62 19.65 -19.95
C ALA A 35 4.31 18.91 -20.29
N PRO A 36 4.12 18.46 -21.54
CA PRO A 36 2.90 17.80 -21.97
C PRO A 36 2.67 16.52 -21.13
N PRO A 37 1.40 16.18 -20.83
CA PRO A 37 1.08 14.98 -20.06
C PRO A 37 1.43 13.72 -20.86
N LEU A 38 2.00 12.70 -20.20
CA LEU A 38 2.34 11.42 -20.83
C LEU A 38 1.14 10.49 -20.94
N ALA A 39 0.19 10.57 -20.02
CA ALA A 39 -1.02 9.76 -20.02
C ALA A 39 -2.14 10.44 -19.22
N THR A 40 -3.36 9.99 -19.45
CA THR A 40 -4.54 10.33 -18.65
C THR A 40 -4.89 9.15 -17.75
N PRO A 41 -4.70 9.23 -16.43
CA PRO A 41 -5.09 8.20 -15.49
C PRO A 41 -6.57 8.28 -15.16
N SER A 42 -7.19 7.15 -14.90
CA SER A 42 -8.49 7.03 -14.26
C SER A 42 -8.55 5.72 -13.46
N VAL A 43 -9.44 5.65 -12.48
CA VAL A 43 -9.69 4.43 -11.73
C VAL A 43 -11.17 4.17 -11.55
N THR A 44 -11.52 2.89 -11.42
CA THR A 44 -12.83 2.44 -10.96
C THR A 44 -12.63 1.57 -9.73
N LEU A 45 -13.39 1.83 -8.68
CA LEU A 45 -13.34 1.09 -7.42
C LEU A 45 -14.43 0.03 -7.40
N SER A 46 -14.16 -1.13 -6.78
CA SER A 46 -15.19 -2.17 -6.55
C SER A 46 -16.30 -1.69 -5.62
N HIS A 47 -16.00 -0.74 -4.75
CA HIS A 47 -16.93 -0.14 -3.78
C HIS A 47 -16.61 1.35 -3.60
N ASP A 48 -17.62 2.17 -3.38
CA ASP A 48 -17.47 3.58 -3.01
C ASP A 48 -17.35 3.78 -1.48
N LYS A 49 -17.59 2.72 -0.70
CA LYS A 49 -17.46 2.66 0.76
C LYS A 49 -16.68 1.42 1.15
N ALA A 50 -15.71 1.57 2.03
CA ALA A 50 -14.88 0.46 2.46
C ALA A 50 -14.58 0.53 3.97
N PRO A 51 -14.90 -0.52 4.74
CA PRO A 51 -14.45 -0.63 6.12
C PRO A 51 -12.92 -0.71 6.20
N LEU A 52 -12.34 -0.16 7.26
CA LEU A 52 -10.92 -0.35 7.56
C LEU A 52 -10.59 -1.85 7.67
N GLY A 53 -9.48 -2.27 7.10
CA GLY A 53 -9.05 -3.67 7.03
C GLY A 53 -9.66 -4.46 5.88
N SER A 54 -10.64 -3.91 5.13
CA SER A 54 -11.30 -4.62 4.04
C SER A 54 -10.51 -4.57 2.72
N PRO A 55 -10.68 -5.56 1.83
CA PRO A 55 -10.13 -5.52 0.49
C PRO A 55 -10.87 -4.51 -0.38
N LEU A 56 -10.14 -3.86 -1.29
CA LEU A 56 -10.66 -2.97 -2.31
C LEU A 56 -10.00 -3.32 -3.65
N ASP A 57 -10.79 -3.66 -4.65
CA ASP A 57 -10.29 -3.79 -6.01
C ASP A 57 -10.26 -2.41 -6.67
N ILE A 58 -9.08 -2.01 -7.14
CA ILE A 58 -8.87 -0.78 -7.90
C ILE A 58 -8.55 -1.18 -9.33
N HIS A 59 -9.44 -0.85 -10.24
CA HIS A 59 -9.22 -0.99 -11.68
C HIS A 59 -8.58 0.29 -12.21
N TYR A 60 -7.35 0.19 -12.66
CA TYR A 60 -6.55 1.28 -13.22
C TYR A 60 -6.69 1.32 -14.73
N LYS A 61 -6.80 2.52 -15.27
CA LYS A 61 -6.78 2.79 -16.70
C LYS A 61 -5.91 4.00 -16.99
N PHE A 62 -4.96 3.83 -17.91
CA PHE A 62 -4.10 4.88 -18.42
C PHE A 62 -4.27 4.98 -19.92
N VAL A 63 -4.72 6.14 -20.42
CA VAL A 63 -4.73 6.44 -21.85
C VAL A 63 -3.45 7.19 -22.18
N VAL A 64 -2.54 6.55 -22.89
CA VAL A 64 -1.23 7.09 -23.24
C VAL A 64 -1.40 8.18 -24.31
N ALA A 65 -0.76 9.34 -24.13
CA ALA A 65 -0.82 10.42 -25.09
C ALA A 65 -0.17 10.02 -26.45
N ASN A 66 -0.67 10.57 -27.54
CA ASN A 66 -0.21 10.20 -28.90
C ASN A 66 1.25 10.55 -29.21
N ASP A 67 1.83 11.46 -28.45
CA ASP A 67 3.22 11.93 -28.55
C ASP A 67 4.08 11.51 -27.34
N ALA A 68 3.51 10.70 -26.43
CA ALA A 68 4.19 10.26 -25.21
C ALA A 68 5.40 9.36 -25.52
N LYS A 69 6.48 9.59 -24.77
CA LYS A 69 7.67 8.73 -24.75
C LYS A 69 8.07 8.46 -23.32
N PHE A 70 8.08 7.19 -22.95
CA PHE A 70 8.56 6.73 -21.66
C PHE A 70 10.02 6.29 -21.81
N ALA A 71 10.96 7.12 -21.35
CA ALA A 71 12.40 6.87 -21.49
C ALA A 71 12.93 5.83 -20.50
N GLU A 72 12.19 5.56 -19.46
CA GLU A 72 12.53 4.65 -18.36
C GLU A 72 11.24 4.05 -17.74
N ASP A 73 11.39 3.12 -16.83
CA ASP A 73 10.26 2.57 -16.10
C ASP A 73 9.83 3.47 -14.95
N TYR A 74 8.55 3.77 -14.91
CA TYR A 74 7.91 4.58 -13.89
C TYR A 74 7.06 3.71 -12.98
N ARG A 75 7.11 4.02 -11.69
CA ARG A 75 6.25 3.44 -10.67
C ARG A 75 4.98 4.28 -10.55
N VAL A 76 3.84 3.64 -10.40
CA VAL A 76 2.55 4.29 -10.16
C VAL A 76 2.46 4.62 -8.68
N LEU A 77 2.28 5.90 -8.36
CA LEU A 77 1.94 6.40 -7.04
C LEU A 77 0.42 6.30 -6.87
N VAL A 78 -0.03 5.76 -5.75
CA VAL A 78 -1.43 5.70 -5.37
C VAL A 78 -1.55 6.18 -3.94
N HIS A 79 -1.91 7.43 -3.77
CA HIS A 79 -2.06 8.06 -2.47
C HIS A 79 -3.53 8.19 -2.11
N VAL A 80 -3.88 7.81 -0.90
CA VAL A 80 -5.19 8.07 -0.31
C VAL A 80 -5.00 9.16 0.72
N VAL A 81 -5.69 10.28 0.51
CA VAL A 81 -5.60 11.48 1.35
C VAL A 81 -6.95 11.80 1.96
N ASP A 82 -6.92 12.41 3.14
CA ASP A 82 -8.13 12.89 3.83
C ASP A 82 -8.69 14.20 3.25
N ALA A 83 -9.67 14.79 3.92
CA ALA A 83 -10.29 16.04 3.52
C ALA A 83 -9.32 17.24 3.58
N ASP A 84 -8.28 17.16 4.39
CA ASP A 84 -7.23 18.18 4.56
C ASP A 84 -6.01 17.91 3.68
N GLU A 85 -6.14 17.03 2.67
CA GLU A 85 -5.08 16.60 1.74
C GLU A 85 -3.87 15.94 2.45
N GLN A 86 -4.05 15.42 3.69
CA GLN A 86 -3.01 14.70 4.39
C GLN A 86 -3.00 13.24 3.94
N LEU A 87 -1.81 12.71 3.69
CA LEU A 87 -1.64 11.31 3.31
C LEU A 87 -2.07 10.39 4.45
N ILE A 88 -3.09 9.57 4.19
CA ILE A 88 -3.54 8.52 5.10
C ILE A 88 -2.69 7.26 4.86
N PHE A 89 -2.65 6.79 3.62
CA PHE A 89 -1.85 5.61 3.20
C PHE A 89 -1.56 5.64 1.69
N ALA A 90 -0.65 4.78 1.24
CA ALA A 90 -0.24 4.67 -0.15
C ALA A 90 -0.20 3.21 -0.61
N PHE A 91 -0.48 2.98 -1.91
CA PHE A 91 -0.43 1.67 -2.58
C PHE A 91 0.49 1.71 -3.82
N ASP A 92 1.62 2.35 -3.70
CA ASP A 92 2.58 2.52 -4.79
C ASP A 92 3.04 1.18 -5.35
N HIS A 93 3.04 1.05 -6.67
CA HIS A 93 3.39 -0.22 -7.31
C HIS A 93 3.96 -0.04 -8.73
N ASN A 94 4.63 -1.07 -9.20
CA ASN A 94 4.99 -1.16 -10.61
C ASN A 94 3.77 -1.66 -11.40
N PRO A 95 3.43 -1.04 -12.55
CA PRO A 95 2.39 -1.56 -13.42
C PRO A 95 2.79 -2.94 -13.97
N PRO A 96 1.82 -3.83 -14.29
CA PRO A 96 2.12 -5.18 -14.78
C PRO A 96 2.92 -5.18 -16.09
N VAL A 97 2.68 -4.17 -16.93
CA VAL A 97 3.46 -3.91 -18.14
C VAL A 97 4.39 -2.74 -17.86
N PRO A 98 5.72 -2.91 -17.94
CA PRO A 98 6.66 -1.82 -17.76
C PRO A 98 6.33 -0.63 -18.65
N THR A 99 6.46 0.60 -18.12
CA THR A 99 6.05 1.81 -18.86
C THR A 99 6.89 2.05 -20.12
N THR A 100 8.12 1.56 -20.17
CA THR A 100 8.95 1.57 -21.38
C THR A 100 8.34 0.81 -22.55
N GLN A 101 7.38 -0.08 -22.30
CA GLN A 101 6.63 -0.84 -23.32
C GLN A 101 5.31 -0.17 -23.71
N TRP A 102 4.91 0.91 -23.05
CA TRP A 102 3.68 1.63 -23.36
C TRP A 102 3.83 2.41 -24.66
N LYS A 103 2.86 2.25 -25.57
CA LYS A 103 2.90 2.86 -26.90
C LYS A 103 2.00 4.09 -26.96
N PRO A 104 2.35 5.12 -27.74
CA PRO A 104 1.48 6.27 -28.00
C PRO A 104 0.07 5.84 -28.43
N GLY A 105 -0.95 6.45 -27.84
CA GLY A 105 -2.37 6.15 -28.08
C GLY A 105 -2.88 4.84 -27.47
N GLN A 106 -2.03 4.06 -26.79
CA GLN A 106 -2.43 2.80 -26.16
C GLN A 106 -3.24 3.06 -24.89
N THR A 107 -4.20 2.18 -24.63
CA THR A 107 -4.87 2.09 -23.33
C THR A 107 -4.28 0.93 -22.53
N ILE A 108 -3.81 1.21 -21.32
CA ILE A 108 -3.30 0.21 -20.37
C ILE A 108 -4.32 0.07 -19.26
N GLU A 109 -4.80 -1.15 -19.05
CA GLU A 109 -5.77 -1.46 -18.01
C GLU A 109 -5.32 -2.66 -17.18
N TYR A 110 -5.51 -2.58 -15.86
CA TYR A 110 -5.26 -3.69 -14.94
C TYR A 110 -5.98 -3.45 -13.61
N THR A 111 -6.18 -4.51 -12.84
CA THR A 111 -6.79 -4.44 -11.51
C THR A 111 -5.80 -4.89 -10.46
N LYS A 112 -5.76 -4.19 -9.34
CA LYS A 112 -5.07 -4.63 -8.12
C LYS A 112 -6.05 -4.62 -6.96
N THR A 113 -5.98 -5.68 -6.16
CA THR A 113 -6.61 -5.71 -4.86
C THR A 113 -5.64 -5.13 -3.84
N VAL A 114 -6.12 -4.22 -3.03
CA VAL A 114 -5.41 -3.63 -1.90
C VAL A 114 -6.24 -3.85 -0.65
N PHE A 115 -5.60 -3.87 0.53
CA PHE A 115 -6.31 -3.90 1.80
C PHE A 115 -6.25 -2.52 2.42
N ILE A 116 -7.42 -1.98 2.78
CA ILE A 116 -7.50 -0.70 3.48
C ILE A 116 -6.82 -0.88 4.85
N PRO A 117 -5.77 -0.15 5.17
CA PRO A 117 -5.10 -0.30 6.47
C PRO A 117 -6.05 0.03 7.63
N ILE A 118 -5.78 -0.56 8.78
CA ILE A 118 -6.43 -0.18 10.04
C ILE A 118 -5.78 1.13 10.49
N TYR A 119 -6.42 2.25 10.17
CA TYR A 119 -5.94 3.59 10.45
C TYR A 119 -7.01 4.39 11.20
N PRO A 120 -6.66 5.31 12.11
CA PRO A 120 -7.64 6.02 12.93
C PRO A 120 -8.42 7.12 12.17
N TYR A 121 -8.53 7.06 10.85
CA TYR A 121 -9.33 7.97 10.05
C TYR A 121 -10.56 7.28 9.48
N VAL A 122 -11.70 7.88 9.70
CA VAL A 122 -13.01 7.48 9.14
C VAL A 122 -13.62 8.72 8.51
N GLY A 123 -14.04 8.63 7.25
CA GLY A 123 -14.57 9.78 6.53
C GLY A 123 -14.35 9.66 5.03
N GLU A 124 -14.65 10.74 4.31
CA GLU A 124 -14.38 10.84 2.88
C GLU A 124 -12.86 10.98 2.66
N ALA A 125 -12.32 10.20 1.74
CA ALA A 125 -10.94 10.25 1.31
C ALA A 125 -10.88 10.34 -0.22
N SER A 126 -9.83 10.99 -0.74
CA SER A 126 -9.57 11.10 -2.17
C SER A 126 -8.43 10.18 -2.57
N ILE A 127 -8.59 9.51 -3.72
CA ILE A 127 -7.52 8.72 -4.34
C ILE A 127 -6.82 9.58 -5.38
N GLN A 128 -5.52 9.72 -5.23
CA GLN A 128 -4.65 10.46 -6.14
C GLN A 128 -3.68 9.51 -6.83
N ILE A 129 -3.49 9.70 -8.13
CA ILE A 129 -2.54 8.95 -8.95
C ILE A 129 -1.41 9.87 -9.40
N GLY A 130 -0.19 9.36 -9.36
CA GLY A 130 0.98 9.96 -9.96
C GLY A 130 1.86 8.88 -10.58
N MET A 131 2.93 9.29 -11.23
CA MET A 131 3.98 8.38 -11.69
C MET A 131 5.35 9.00 -11.42
N HIS A 132 6.28 8.21 -10.91
CA HIS A 132 7.64 8.66 -10.65
C HIS A 132 8.68 7.70 -11.23
N SER A 133 9.81 8.28 -11.62
CA SER A 133 10.99 7.54 -12.05
C SER A 133 11.50 6.63 -10.92
N THR A 134 11.83 5.40 -11.27
CA THR A 134 12.50 4.47 -10.34
C THR A 134 13.97 4.81 -10.13
N VAL A 135 14.56 5.66 -11.02
CA VAL A 135 15.98 6.03 -10.99
C VAL A 135 16.23 7.30 -10.19
N ASN A 136 15.43 8.36 -10.44
CA ASN A 136 15.69 9.68 -9.87
C ASN A 136 14.53 10.25 -9.04
N GLN A 137 13.47 9.48 -8.85
CA GLN A 137 12.27 9.82 -8.08
C GLN A 137 11.48 11.04 -8.61
N LYS A 138 11.81 11.56 -9.78
CA LYS A 138 11.08 12.69 -10.38
C LYS A 138 9.72 12.23 -10.88
N ARG A 139 8.69 13.00 -10.56
CA ARG A 139 7.33 12.75 -11.03
C ARG A 139 7.16 13.29 -12.45
N VAL A 140 6.43 12.54 -13.28
CA VAL A 140 6.09 12.94 -14.65
C VAL A 140 4.70 13.57 -14.70
N PRO A 141 4.44 14.46 -15.70
CA PRO A 141 3.12 15.07 -15.87
C PRO A 141 2.12 14.04 -16.40
N LEU A 142 0.92 14.03 -15.82
CA LEU A 142 -0.26 13.33 -16.30
C LEU A 142 -1.37 14.35 -16.59
N ALA A 143 -2.41 13.95 -17.31
CA ALA A 143 -3.60 14.77 -17.50
C ALA A 143 -4.62 14.47 -16.40
N GLY A 144 -5.32 15.50 -15.90
CA GLY A 144 -6.35 15.35 -14.88
C GLY A 144 -6.43 16.51 -13.92
N GLU A 145 -7.20 16.34 -12.84
CA GLU A 145 -7.35 17.32 -11.77
C GLU A 145 -6.07 17.27 -10.89
N ASP A 146 -5.22 18.28 -11.05
CA ASP A 146 -3.94 18.39 -10.34
C ASP A 146 -4.17 18.71 -8.85
N ALA A 147 -3.75 17.80 -7.97
CA ALA A 147 -3.74 17.97 -6.53
C ALA A 147 -2.41 18.53 -5.99
N GLY A 148 -1.51 18.95 -6.88
CA GLY A 148 -0.16 19.42 -6.56
C GLY A 148 0.89 18.31 -6.67
N GLN A 149 2.13 18.73 -6.85
CA GLN A 149 3.29 17.82 -6.96
C GLN A 149 3.12 16.69 -8.01
N ARG A 150 2.34 16.94 -9.10
CA ARG A 150 2.02 15.94 -10.12
C ARG A 150 1.33 14.68 -9.54
N ALA A 151 0.45 14.89 -8.59
CA ALA A 151 -0.56 13.93 -8.15
C ALA A 151 -1.92 14.39 -8.68
N TYR A 152 -2.77 13.48 -9.12
CA TYR A 152 -4.03 13.79 -9.82
C TYR A 152 -5.19 13.06 -9.15
N LYS A 153 -6.24 13.79 -8.79
CA LYS A 153 -7.45 13.21 -8.18
C LYS A 153 -8.19 12.37 -9.22
N VAL A 154 -8.45 11.11 -8.90
CA VAL A 154 -9.08 10.16 -9.83
C VAL A 154 -10.34 9.50 -9.26
N ALA A 155 -10.48 9.43 -7.93
CA ALA A 155 -11.68 8.90 -7.28
C ALA A 155 -11.82 9.41 -5.85
N ARG A 156 -13.00 9.15 -5.26
CA ARG A 156 -13.29 9.33 -3.83
C ARG A 156 -13.77 8.01 -3.26
N ILE A 157 -13.55 7.82 -1.97
CA ILE A 157 -13.99 6.65 -1.22
C ILE A 157 -14.40 7.07 0.19
N GLN A 158 -15.48 6.48 0.71
CA GLN A 158 -15.90 6.67 2.10
C GLN A 158 -15.26 5.57 2.95
N LEU A 159 -14.30 5.91 3.78
CA LEU A 159 -13.72 5.00 4.77
C LEU A 159 -14.68 4.86 5.96
N GLN A 160 -14.92 3.62 6.40
CA GLN A 160 -15.86 3.28 7.45
C GLN A 160 -15.14 2.56 8.60
N PRO A 161 -15.67 2.63 9.84
CA PRO A 161 -15.16 1.80 10.93
C PRO A 161 -15.22 0.32 10.59
N GLN A 162 -14.35 -0.49 11.19
CA GLN A 162 -14.51 -1.94 11.20
C GLN A 162 -15.83 -2.32 11.87
N THR A 163 -16.48 -3.36 11.33
CA THR A 163 -17.66 -3.95 11.91
C THR A 163 -17.38 -5.39 12.36
N GLU A 164 -18.18 -5.93 13.27
CA GLU A 164 -18.03 -7.32 13.74
C GLU A 164 -18.07 -8.36 12.60
N ASN A 165 -18.69 -8.02 11.47
CA ASN A 165 -18.84 -8.94 10.34
C ASN A 165 -17.57 -9.13 9.51
N VAL A 166 -16.55 -8.30 9.71
CA VAL A 166 -15.30 -8.34 8.93
C VAL A 166 -14.12 -8.96 9.70
N PHE A 167 -14.31 -9.33 10.97
CA PHE A 167 -13.23 -9.90 11.76
C PHE A 167 -13.04 -11.40 11.51
N THR A 168 -11.80 -11.75 11.19
CA THR A 168 -11.31 -13.13 11.31
C THR A 168 -10.57 -13.27 12.63
N VAL A 169 -10.80 -14.36 13.33
CA VAL A 169 -10.13 -14.69 14.59
C VAL A 169 -9.17 -15.83 14.34
N PHE A 170 -7.89 -15.58 14.60
CA PHE A 170 -6.83 -16.58 14.54
C PHE A 170 -6.94 -17.50 15.76
N LYS A 171 -7.19 -18.78 15.55
CA LYS A 171 -7.40 -19.80 16.59
C LYS A 171 -6.10 -20.57 16.87
N GLU A 172 -6.09 -21.84 16.55
CA GLU A 172 -4.95 -22.73 16.73
C GLU A 172 -4.04 -22.73 15.52
N GLY A 173 -2.76 -23.06 15.73
CA GLY A 173 -1.81 -23.23 14.64
C GLY A 173 -1.19 -21.93 14.09
N TRP A 174 -1.31 -20.83 14.81
CA TRP A 174 -0.70 -19.56 14.47
C TRP A 174 0.43 -19.18 15.42
N HIS A 175 1.41 -18.47 14.91
CA HIS A 175 2.38 -17.76 15.73
C HIS A 175 1.94 -16.32 15.98
N PRO A 176 2.48 -15.65 17.01
CA PRO A 176 2.20 -14.21 17.21
C PRO A 176 2.51 -13.38 15.97
N ALA A 177 1.77 -12.28 15.82
CA ALA A 177 1.98 -11.34 14.73
C ALA A 177 3.40 -10.75 14.78
N GLU A 178 3.97 -10.56 13.59
CA GLU A 178 5.27 -9.92 13.36
C GLU A 178 5.07 -8.74 12.42
N VAL A 179 5.90 -7.72 12.58
CA VAL A 179 5.90 -6.53 11.73
C VAL A 179 7.22 -6.41 10.99
N ALA A 180 7.22 -5.81 9.81
CA ALA A 180 8.43 -5.57 9.06
C ALA A 180 9.32 -4.53 9.77
N GLU A 181 10.62 -4.81 9.86
CA GLU A 181 11.60 -3.98 10.58
C GLU A 181 11.60 -2.51 10.15
N HIS A 182 11.38 -2.24 8.86
CA HIS A 182 11.43 -0.89 8.30
C HIS A 182 10.06 -0.35 7.87
N ASN A 183 8.97 -1.10 8.12
CA ASN A 183 7.62 -0.69 7.76
C ASN A 183 6.58 -1.32 8.71
N ALA A 184 6.25 -0.62 9.77
CA ALA A 184 5.28 -1.07 10.77
C ALA A 184 3.84 -1.26 10.24
N THR A 185 3.56 -0.84 9.01
CA THR A 185 2.25 -1.09 8.37
C THR A 185 2.18 -2.46 7.69
N VAL A 186 3.30 -3.16 7.56
CA VAL A 186 3.37 -4.52 7.02
C VAL A 186 3.48 -5.49 8.17
N GLU A 187 2.40 -6.21 8.43
CA GLU A 187 2.26 -7.20 9.49
C GLU A 187 1.92 -8.55 8.88
N TRP A 188 2.37 -9.62 9.50
CA TRP A 188 2.01 -11.00 9.12
C TRP A 188 1.99 -11.92 10.34
N GLN A 189 1.33 -13.07 10.16
CA GLN A 189 1.41 -14.19 11.08
C GLN A 189 1.88 -15.45 10.34
N TRP A 190 2.72 -16.25 11.00
CA TRP A 190 3.12 -17.55 10.48
C TRP A 190 2.10 -18.61 10.87
N THR A 191 1.76 -19.48 9.92
CA THR A 191 1.06 -20.72 10.23
C THR A 191 2.06 -21.78 10.74
N LYS A 192 1.57 -22.76 11.49
CA LYS A 192 2.17 -24.09 11.60
C LYS A 192 1.72 -24.95 10.41
N LYS A 193 1.92 -26.27 10.47
CA LYS A 193 1.46 -27.20 9.46
C LYS A 193 -0.07 -27.11 9.21
N GLN A 194 -0.83 -26.84 10.26
CA GLN A 194 -2.26 -26.58 10.21
C GLN A 194 -2.56 -25.34 11.03
N ALA A 195 -3.42 -24.47 10.50
CA ALA A 195 -3.87 -23.24 11.15
C ALA A 195 -5.38 -23.07 10.98
N VAL A 196 -6.06 -22.63 12.03
CA VAL A 196 -7.52 -22.46 12.06
C VAL A 196 -7.87 -20.99 12.17
N LEU A 197 -8.76 -20.54 11.30
CA LEU A 197 -9.41 -19.23 11.36
C LEU A 197 -10.88 -19.42 11.68
N SER A 198 -11.46 -18.52 12.49
CA SER A 198 -12.90 -18.46 12.65
C SER A 198 -13.44 -17.07 12.32
N PHE A 199 -14.67 -16.99 11.87
CA PHE A 199 -15.36 -15.73 11.57
C PHE A 199 -16.86 -15.87 11.83
N LYS A 200 -17.53 -14.74 12.05
CA LYS A 200 -18.98 -14.69 12.15
C LYS A 200 -19.60 -15.10 10.82
N ASN A 201 -20.45 -16.10 10.82
CA ASN A 201 -21.10 -16.61 9.62
C ASN A 201 -22.05 -15.55 9.04
N PRO A 202 -21.79 -15.03 7.83
CA PRO A 202 -22.63 -14.00 7.23
C PRO A 202 -23.98 -14.53 6.73
N LYS A 203 -24.19 -15.86 6.75
CA LYS A 203 -25.41 -16.55 6.25
C LYS A 203 -25.73 -16.24 4.78
N LYS A 204 -24.75 -15.80 4.01
CA LYS A 204 -24.84 -15.47 2.58
C LYS A 204 -23.53 -15.77 1.88
N ASP A 205 -23.53 -15.75 0.56
CA ASP A 205 -22.31 -15.92 -0.25
C ASP A 205 -21.26 -14.88 0.17
N CYS A 206 -20.01 -15.30 0.23
CA CYS A 206 -18.89 -14.44 0.59
C CYS A 206 -17.64 -14.83 -0.18
N ILE A 207 -16.64 -13.95 -0.17
CA ILE A 207 -15.30 -14.24 -0.68
C ILE A 207 -14.35 -14.24 0.49
N PHE A 208 -13.59 -15.33 0.64
CA PHE A 208 -12.44 -15.38 1.54
C PHE A 208 -11.19 -14.92 0.79
N TYR A 209 -10.56 -13.88 1.28
CA TYR A 209 -9.28 -13.37 0.80
C TYR A 209 -8.17 -13.93 1.68
N LEU A 210 -7.16 -14.49 1.05
CA LEU A 210 -5.97 -15.02 1.73
C LEU A 210 -4.73 -14.51 1.00
N ASP A 211 -4.00 -13.59 1.63
CA ASP A 211 -2.77 -13.01 1.11
C ASP A 211 -1.58 -13.65 1.82
N VAL A 212 -0.79 -14.41 1.08
CA VAL A 212 0.25 -15.29 1.63
C VAL A 212 1.55 -15.23 0.84
N ASP A 213 2.66 -15.51 1.50
CA ASP A 213 3.92 -15.80 0.82
C ASP A 213 4.77 -16.86 1.55
N ASN A 214 5.79 -17.31 0.81
CA ASN A 214 6.99 -17.94 1.33
C ASN A 214 8.17 -17.03 0.97
N PRO A 215 8.87 -16.39 1.93
CA PRO A 215 9.93 -15.43 1.64
C PRO A 215 11.14 -16.06 0.92
N GLY A 216 11.29 -17.39 0.97
CA GLY A 216 12.33 -18.13 0.24
C GLY A 216 13.77 -17.80 0.64
N ASN A 217 13.99 -17.17 1.79
CA ASN A 217 15.32 -16.80 2.28
C ASN A 217 15.95 -17.89 3.16
N VAL A 218 15.13 -18.64 3.88
CA VAL A 218 15.55 -19.75 4.74
C VAL A 218 15.05 -21.09 4.20
N PHE A 219 13.81 -21.13 3.71
CA PHE A 219 13.19 -22.30 3.11
C PHE A 219 12.77 -21.98 1.67
N ASN A 220 13.41 -22.61 0.71
CA ASN A 220 13.27 -22.29 -0.72
C ASN A 220 12.64 -23.46 -1.51
N GLU A 221 11.62 -24.08 -0.92
CA GLU A 221 10.82 -25.11 -1.59
C GLU A 221 9.39 -24.62 -1.80
N ALA A 222 8.77 -25.05 -2.90
CA ALA A 222 7.35 -24.82 -3.13
C ALA A 222 6.52 -25.60 -2.09
N GLN A 223 5.45 -24.98 -1.61
CA GLN A 223 4.54 -25.54 -0.61
C GLN A 223 3.15 -25.74 -1.23
N GLN A 224 2.50 -26.87 -0.97
CA GLN A 224 1.08 -27.06 -1.27
C GLN A 224 0.27 -26.51 -0.12
N VAL A 225 -0.57 -25.52 -0.42
CA VAL A 225 -1.48 -24.89 0.55
C VAL A 225 -2.89 -25.33 0.21
N GLN A 226 -3.62 -25.81 1.21
CA GLN A 226 -5.01 -26.24 1.08
C GLN A 226 -5.88 -25.49 2.09
N VAL A 227 -6.99 -24.94 1.62
CA VAL A 227 -8.00 -24.29 2.46
C VAL A 227 -9.24 -25.16 2.51
N SER A 228 -9.73 -25.46 3.69
CA SER A 228 -10.90 -26.30 3.90
C SER A 228 -11.95 -25.61 4.76
N LEU A 229 -13.21 -25.85 4.45
CA LEU A 229 -14.40 -25.38 5.17
C LEU A 229 -15.25 -26.58 5.55
N GLY A 230 -15.49 -26.81 6.85
CA GLY A 230 -16.25 -27.95 7.32
C GLY A 230 -15.72 -29.32 6.84
N GLY A 231 -14.40 -29.45 6.67
CA GLY A 231 -13.74 -30.66 6.14
C GLY A 231 -13.71 -30.76 4.61
N LYS A 232 -14.44 -29.90 3.89
CA LYS A 232 -14.44 -29.85 2.43
C LYS A 232 -13.33 -28.89 1.95
N VAL A 233 -12.49 -29.32 0.99
CA VAL A 233 -11.51 -28.45 0.34
C VAL A 233 -12.22 -27.43 -0.53
N VAL A 234 -11.97 -26.14 -0.28
CA VAL A 234 -12.57 -25.02 -1.01
C VAL A 234 -11.54 -24.30 -1.89
N ASP A 235 -10.23 -24.45 -1.59
CA ASP A 235 -9.13 -23.99 -2.45
C ASP A 235 -7.87 -24.83 -2.20
N GLN A 236 -7.07 -24.97 -3.25
CA GLN A 236 -5.76 -25.62 -3.19
C GLN A 236 -4.84 -25.00 -4.23
N PHE A 237 -3.62 -24.64 -3.84
CA PHE A 237 -2.64 -24.02 -4.73
C PHE A 237 -1.21 -24.34 -4.31
N THR A 238 -0.29 -24.10 -5.25
CA THR A 238 1.16 -24.23 -5.01
C THR A 238 1.75 -22.85 -4.78
N LEU A 239 2.22 -22.59 -3.59
CA LEU A 239 2.92 -21.36 -3.24
C LEU A 239 4.41 -21.48 -3.58
N GLN A 240 4.87 -20.68 -4.53
CA GLN A 240 6.27 -20.63 -4.92
C GLN A 240 7.08 -19.71 -3.99
N PRO A 241 8.34 -20.07 -3.65
CA PRO A 241 9.21 -19.17 -2.89
C PRO A 241 9.37 -17.82 -3.59
N LYS A 242 9.33 -16.72 -2.82
CA LYS A 242 9.47 -15.32 -3.28
C LYS A 242 8.36 -14.84 -4.22
N GLN A 243 7.29 -15.58 -4.36
CA GLN A 243 6.12 -15.20 -5.14
C GLN A 243 4.91 -15.10 -4.20
N PRO A 244 4.51 -13.89 -3.81
CA PRO A 244 3.30 -13.71 -3.00
C PRO A 244 2.05 -14.07 -3.81
N GLU A 245 1.07 -14.66 -3.14
CA GLU A 245 -0.20 -15.09 -3.71
C GLU A 245 -1.36 -14.45 -2.95
N LEU A 246 -2.26 -13.79 -3.69
CA LEU A 246 -3.55 -13.37 -3.18
C LEU A 246 -4.64 -14.29 -3.72
N ARG A 247 -5.20 -15.12 -2.84
CA ARG A 247 -6.31 -16.02 -3.16
C ARG A 247 -7.64 -15.33 -2.89
N LYS A 248 -8.60 -15.49 -3.81
CA LYS A 248 -10.00 -15.05 -3.68
C LYS A 248 -10.88 -16.28 -3.79
N VAL A 249 -11.29 -16.82 -2.66
CA VAL A 249 -12.01 -18.09 -2.57
C VAL A 249 -13.49 -17.82 -2.38
N ALA A 250 -14.32 -18.17 -3.36
CA ALA A 250 -15.76 -18.02 -3.26
C ALA A 250 -16.35 -19.10 -2.32
N LEU A 251 -16.99 -18.67 -1.24
CA LEU A 251 -17.68 -19.52 -0.28
C LEU A 251 -19.19 -19.34 -0.44
N LYS A 252 -19.91 -20.43 -0.64
CA LYS A 252 -21.37 -20.40 -0.78
C LYS A 252 -22.06 -20.43 0.57
N ALA A 253 -23.17 -19.72 0.71
CA ALA A 253 -23.98 -19.73 1.92
C ALA A 253 -24.34 -21.15 2.38
N ALA A 254 -24.63 -22.05 1.43
CA ALA A 254 -24.94 -23.46 1.70
C ALA A 254 -23.77 -24.22 2.35
N ASP A 255 -22.52 -23.89 1.99
CA ASP A 255 -21.32 -24.54 2.53
C ASP A 255 -20.94 -23.98 3.93
N LEU A 256 -21.40 -22.76 4.28
CA LEU A 256 -21.12 -22.12 5.58
C LEU A 256 -21.90 -22.74 6.74
N GLY A 257 -22.95 -23.49 6.45
CA GLY A 257 -23.80 -24.11 7.47
C GLY A 257 -24.67 -23.12 8.25
N SER A 258 -25.32 -23.62 9.32
CA SER A 258 -26.27 -22.84 10.13
C SER A 258 -25.66 -22.21 11.38
N ALA A 259 -24.49 -22.62 11.82
CA ALA A 259 -23.82 -22.09 13.01
C ALA A 259 -23.55 -20.60 12.90
N ASP A 260 -23.45 -19.88 14.01
CA ASP A 260 -23.18 -18.43 14.03
C ASP A 260 -21.71 -18.11 13.77
N VAL A 261 -20.84 -19.08 14.00
CA VAL A 261 -19.41 -19.01 13.74
C VAL A 261 -19.02 -20.14 12.79
N THR A 262 -18.20 -19.82 11.82
CA THR A 262 -17.67 -20.76 10.84
C THR A 262 -16.15 -20.79 10.93
N GLU A 263 -15.54 -21.95 10.66
CA GLU A 263 -14.10 -22.13 10.69
C GLU A 263 -13.55 -22.50 9.31
N LEU A 264 -12.41 -21.92 8.99
CA LEU A 264 -11.55 -22.30 7.87
C LEU A 264 -10.28 -22.93 8.41
N VAL A 265 -9.82 -23.98 7.77
CA VAL A 265 -8.56 -24.65 8.09
C VAL A 265 -7.60 -24.50 6.93
N ILE A 266 -6.42 -23.96 7.22
CA ILE A 266 -5.32 -23.83 6.27
C ILE A 266 -4.32 -24.95 6.60
N ASN A 267 -4.05 -25.82 5.64
CA ASN A 267 -3.04 -26.88 5.74
C ASN A 267 -1.89 -26.60 4.78
N VAL A 268 -0.67 -26.85 5.23
CA VAL A 268 0.55 -26.73 4.44
C VAL A 268 1.25 -28.08 4.44
N ASP A 269 1.64 -28.57 3.27
CA ASP A 269 2.31 -29.89 3.14
C ASP A 269 3.68 -29.93 3.81
N LYS A 270 4.43 -28.81 3.74
CA LYS A 270 5.79 -28.68 4.25
C LYS A 270 5.90 -27.49 5.21
N THR A 271 6.57 -27.74 6.32
CA THR A 271 6.98 -26.74 7.29
C THR A 271 8.50 -26.81 7.50
N TYR A 272 9.05 -25.81 8.12
CA TYR A 272 10.47 -25.78 8.46
C TYR A 272 10.69 -25.14 9.83
N VAL A 273 11.82 -25.49 10.44
CA VAL A 273 12.29 -24.86 11.68
C VAL A 273 13.56 -24.10 11.34
N PRO A 274 13.56 -22.75 11.39
CA PRO A 274 14.68 -21.94 10.95
C PRO A 274 16.02 -22.33 11.60
N SER A 275 16.05 -22.63 12.88
CA SER A 275 17.28 -23.07 13.59
C SER A 275 17.80 -24.44 13.17
N VAL A 276 16.98 -25.26 12.48
CA VAL A 276 17.40 -26.58 11.95
C VAL A 276 17.94 -26.44 10.53
N VAL A 277 17.33 -25.59 9.71
CA VAL A 277 17.69 -25.45 8.29
C VAL A 277 18.74 -24.38 8.03
N SER A 278 19.05 -23.52 9.01
CA SER A 278 20.04 -22.44 8.89
C SER A 278 20.85 -22.29 10.18
N ALA A 279 22.15 -22.46 10.08
CA ALA A 279 23.07 -22.30 11.23
C ALA A 279 23.11 -20.85 11.79
N SER A 280 22.66 -19.85 11.01
CA SER A 280 22.61 -18.47 11.44
C SER A 280 21.32 -18.12 12.20
N SER A 281 20.29 -18.97 12.16
CA SER A 281 19.02 -18.74 12.84
C SER A 281 18.97 -19.43 14.20
N LYS A 282 18.38 -18.74 15.17
CA LYS A 282 18.08 -19.28 16.51
C LYS A 282 16.58 -19.52 16.72
N ASP A 283 15.75 -19.31 15.69
CA ASP A 283 14.31 -19.45 15.78
C ASP A 283 13.91 -20.94 15.80
N PRO A 284 13.35 -21.46 16.92
CA PRO A 284 12.97 -22.87 17.07
C PRO A 284 11.55 -23.17 16.60
N ARG A 285 10.80 -22.17 16.11
CA ARG A 285 9.39 -22.33 15.73
C ARG A 285 9.24 -23.18 14.47
N GLU A 286 8.18 -23.99 14.43
CA GLU A 286 7.73 -24.62 13.20
C GLU A 286 6.97 -23.61 12.37
N LEU A 287 7.48 -23.24 11.20
CA LEU A 287 6.93 -22.24 10.31
C LEU A 287 6.36 -22.90 9.03
N GLY A 288 5.12 -22.56 8.70
CA GLY A 288 4.45 -22.92 7.45
C GLY A 288 4.57 -21.82 6.41
N VAL A 289 3.52 -21.03 6.24
CA VAL A 289 3.47 -19.87 5.34
C VAL A 289 3.21 -18.59 6.11
N ARG A 290 3.67 -17.44 5.58
CA ARG A 290 3.30 -16.13 6.12
C ARG A 290 1.95 -15.71 5.56
N VAL A 291 1.08 -15.23 6.42
CA VAL A 291 -0.23 -14.69 6.07
C VAL A 291 -0.25 -13.22 6.45
N PHE A 292 -0.41 -12.35 5.44
CA PHE A 292 -0.52 -10.91 5.62
C PHE A 292 -1.95 -10.47 5.85
N HIS A 293 -2.89 -11.07 5.10
CA HIS A 293 -4.31 -10.78 5.23
C HIS A 293 -5.12 -12.08 5.14
N ALA A 294 -6.08 -12.20 6.04
CA ALA A 294 -7.13 -13.20 6.00
C ALA A 294 -8.46 -12.49 6.28
N PHE A 295 -9.31 -12.38 5.27
CA PHE A 295 -10.52 -11.56 5.34
C PHE A 295 -11.70 -12.26 4.68
N VAL A 296 -12.88 -12.18 5.29
CA VAL A 296 -14.15 -12.69 4.73
C VAL A 296 -15.02 -11.49 4.34
N ASP A 297 -15.31 -11.38 3.04
CA ASP A 297 -16.10 -10.29 2.45
C ASP A 297 -17.50 -10.82 2.04
N PRO A 298 -18.56 -10.49 2.78
CA PRO A 298 -19.93 -10.87 2.45
C PRO A 298 -20.43 -10.16 1.19
N ARG A 299 -21.13 -10.87 0.29
CA ARG A 299 -21.68 -10.35 -0.97
C ARG A 299 -23.19 -10.08 -0.90
#